data_864d17105144cb4888a5b6cf48a7c074
#
_entry.id   864d17105144cb4888a5b6cf48a7c074
#
_cell.length_a   1.000
_cell.length_b   1.000
_cell.length_c   1.000
_cell.angle_alpha   90.00
_cell.angle_beta   90.00
_cell.angle_gamma   90.00
#
_symmetry.space_group_name_H-M   'P 1'
#
loop_
_entity.id
_entity.type
_entity.pdbx_description
1 polymer ?
#
loop_
_entity_poly.entity_id
_entity_poly.type
_entity_poly.pdbx_seq_one_letter_code
_entity_poly.pdbx_strand_id
1 'polypeptide(L)'
;MKRYAPYALSVLLTFTAMTGFSQNISKPKQFNNFPEAINCSEQELAKVFNATAGQVISLSFSDNFSFSGSVKSNIVKYANLQTAVVVSPAYSNTIFSVSKITMNDGSINYLGRIINKSYFDGFELKKNAVGNYQLIKMETDRVIQDCKQL
;
A
#
# COMPACT_ATOMS: atom_id res chain seq x y z
N MET A 1 -38.73 57.14 -14.49
CA MET A 1 -37.95 55.97 -14.90
C MET A 1 -37.24 55.40 -13.70
N LYS A 2 -37.61 54.15 -13.28
CA LYS A 2 -37.22 53.57 -12.02
C LYS A 2 -35.85 52.93 -12.11
N ARG A 3 -34.96 53.28 -11.17
CA ARG A 3 -33.58 52.85 -11.07
C ARG A 3 -33.49 51.38 -10.52
N TYR A 4 -33.49 50.41 -11.42
CA TYR A 4 -33.30 48.98 -11.04
C TYR A 4 -31.91 48.44 -11.45
N ALA A 5 -31.02 49.28 -11.96
CA ALA A 5 -29.71 48.91 -12.43
C ALA A 5 -28.71 48.34 -11.37
N PRO A 6 -28.71 48.75 -10.09
CA PRO A 6 -27.70 48.26 -9.13
C PRO A 6 -27.98 46.84 -8.61
N TYR A 7 -29.22 46.34 -8.69
CA TYR A 7 -29.51 45.01 -8.16
C TYR A 7 -29.19 43.87 -9.12
N ALA A 8 -29.20 44.12 -10.42
CA ALA A 8 -28.86 43.13 -11.45
C ALA A 8 -27.35 42.78 -11.42
N LEU A 9 -26.50 43.76 -11.12
CA LEU A 9 -25.04 43.55 -11.04
C LEU A 9 -24.63 42.75 -9.79
N SER A 10 -25.36 42.92 -8.68
CA SER A 10 -25.07 42.23 -7.42
C SER A 10 -25.42 40.74 -7.49
N VAL A 11 -26.45 40.35 -8.22
CA VAL A 11 -26.84 38.94 -8.40
C VAL A 11 -25.90 38.19 -9.34
N LEU A 12 -25.29 38.88 -10.32
CA LEU A 12 -24.36 38.25 -11.25
C LEU A 12 -23.00 37.91 -10.57
N LEU A 13 -22.56 38.71 -9.57
CA LEU A 13 -21.30 38.47 -8.85
C LEU A 13 -21.39 37.30 -7.87
N THR A 14 -22.58 36.93 -7.39
CA THR A 14 -22.73 35.81 -6.42
C THR A 14 -22.75 34.44 -7.08
N PHE A 15 -22.98 34.36 -8.39
CA PHE A 15 -23.04 33.06 -9.10
C PHE A 15 -21.67 32.52 -9.53
N THR A 16 -20.61 33.32 -9.53
CA THR A 16 -19.26 32.89 -9.95
C THR A 16 -18.42 32.28 -8.82
N ALA A 17 -18.90 32.28 -7.58
CA ALA A 17 -18.14 31.81 -6.42
C ALA A 17 -18.30 30.31 -6.12
N MET A 18 -19.11 29.55 -6.90
CA MET A 18 -19.38 28.13 -6.64
C MET A 18 -18.74 27.14 -7.59
N THR A 19 -17.78 27.53 -8.40
CA THR A 19 -16.91 26.56 -9.07
C THR A 19 -15.84 26.09 -8.07
N GLY A 20 -16.23 25.32 -7.09
CA GLY A 20 -15.32 24.53 -6.28
C GLY A 20 -14.56 23.59 -7.20
N PHE A 21 -13.32 23.93 -7.53
CA PHE A 21 -12.40 23.00 -8.16
C PHE A 21 -12.20 21.83 -7.19
N SER A 22 -12.90 20.72 -7.43
CA SER A 22 -12.53 19.44 -6.88
C SER A 22 -11.14 19.12 -7.44
N GLN A 23 -10.10 19.55 -6.75
CA GLN A 23 -8.74 19.12 -7.05
C GLN A 23 -8.71 17.62 -6.78
N ASN A 24 -8.71 16.83 -7.84
CA ASN A 24 -8.30 15.44 -7.79
C ASN A 24 -6.81 15.45 -7.39
N ILE A 25 -6.53 15.46 -6.09
CA ILE A 25 -5.17 15.37 -5.55
C ILE A 25 -4.73 13.94 -5.84
N SER A 26 -4.05 13.74 -6.99
CA SER A 26 -3.43 12.47 -7.28
C SER A 26 -2.34 12.23 -6.25
N LYS A 27 -2.43 11.10 -5.53
CA LYS A 27 -1.42 10.71 -4.54
C LYS A 27 -0.06 10.59 -5.22
N PRO A 28 1.04 11.01 -4.58
CA PRO A 28 2.38 10.83 -5.13
C PRO A 28 2.71 9.33 -5.23
N LYS A 29 3.63 8.97 -6.13
CA LYS A 29 4.17 7.62 -6.23
C LYS A 29 5.40 7.50 -5.34
N GLN A 30 5.46 6.46 -4.51
CA GLN A 30 6.58 6.18 -3.62
C GLN A 30 7.64 5.29 -4.27
N PHE A 31 7.20 4.37 -5.12
CA PHE A 31 8.03 3.34 -5.73
C PHE A 31 8.27 3.56 -7.24
N ASN A 32 8.13 4.81 -7.72
CA ASN A 32 8.25 5.13 -9.14
C ASN A 32 9.58 4.68 -9.76
N ASN A 33 10.68 4.75 -9.01
CA ASN A 33 12.04 4.44 -9.47
C ASN A 33 12.38 2.93 -9.41
N PHE A 34 11.45 2.09 -8.95
CA PHE A 34 11.67 0.65 -8.88
C PHE A 34 11.00 -0.07 -10.05
N PRO A 35 11.47 -1.26 -10.43
CA PRO A 35 10.87 -2.06 -11.51
C PRO A 35 9.41 -2.43 -11.22
N GLU A 36 8.65 -2.78 -12.27
CA GLU A 36 7.28 -3.26 -12.17
C GLU A 36 7.16 -4.61 -11.47
N ALA A 37 8.22 -5.43 -11.54
CA ALA A 37 8.31 -6.71 -10.86
C ALA A 37 9.70 -6.90 -10.24
N ILE A 38 9.74 -7.31 -8.98
CA ILE A 38 10.96 -7.57 -8.22
C ILE A 38 10.90 -8.99 -7.71
N ASN A 39 11.88 -9.82 -8.07
CA ASN A 39 11.98 -11.18 -7.56
C ASN A 39 12.28 -11.17 -6.06
N CYS A 40 11.64 -12.05 -5.30
CA CYS A 40 11.94 -12.24 -3.90
C CYS A 40 12.08 -13.72 -3.55
N SER A 41 13.08 -14.01 -2.72
CA SER A 41 13.31 -15.38 -2.26
C SER A 41 12.39 -15.74 -1.09
N GLU A 42 12.05 -17.02 -0.99
CA GLU A 42 11.31 -17.52 0.18
C GLU A 42 12.08 -17.33 1.48
N GLN A 43 13.41 -17.36 1.43
CA GLN A 43 14.28 -17.14 2.59
C GLN A 43 14.11 -15.74 3.18
N GLU A 44 14.01 -14.71 2.31
CA GLU A 44 13.75 -13.34 2.76
C GLU A 44 12.35 -13.22 3.39
N LEU A 45 11.34 -13.85 2.78
CA LEU A 45 9.99 -13.86 3.34
C LEU A 45 9.93 -14.59 4.68
N ALA A 46 10.66 -15.69 4.83
CA ALA A 46 10.70 -16.47 6.07
C ALA A 46 11.31 -15.67 7.24
N LYS A 47 12.23 -14.74 7.00
CA LYS A 47 12.79 -13.87 8.06
C LYS A 47 11.71 -13.11 8.83
N VAL A 48 10.65 -12.69 8.15
CA VAL A 48 9.55 -11.95 8.79
C VAL A 48 8.87 -12.79 9.86
N PHE A 49 8.67 -14.10 9.60
CA PHE A 49 7.97 -15.01 10.49
C PHE A 49 8.83 -15.55 11.63
N ASN A 50 10.15 -15.44 11.52
CA ASN A 50 11.10 -15.80 12.56
C ASN A 50 11.38 -14.63 13.52
N ALA A 51 10.95 -13.42 13.16
CA ALA A 51 11.17 -12.22 13.97
C ALA A 51 10.05 -12.02 15.00
N THR A 52 10.41 -11.48 16.15
CA THR A 52 9.44 -11.12 17.21
C THR A 52 8.90 -9.70 17.05
N ALA A 53 7.73 -9.43 17.63
CA ALA A 53 7.19 -8.09 17.69
C ALA A 53 8.18 -7.13 18.39
N GLY A 54 8.37 -5.94 17.81
CA GLY A 54 9.36 -4.94 18.23
C GLY A 54 10.73 -5.08 17.57
N GLN A 55 11.08 -6.24 17.02
CA GLN A 55 12.36 -6.47 16.36
C GLN A 55 12.44 -5.65 15.05
N VAL A 56 13.62 -5.09 14.79
CA VAL A 56 13.93 -4.45 13.49
C VAL A 56 14.54 -5.50 12.57
N ILE A 57 14.00 -5.62 11.36
CA ILE A 57 14.48 -6.54 10.33
C ILE A 57 14.76 -5.78 9.04
N SER A 58 15.62 -6.35 8.20
CA SER A 58 15.88 -5.88 6.83
C SER A 58 15.67 -7.03 5.86
N LEU A 59 14.83 -6.79 4.86
CA LEU A 59 14.50 -7.73 3.80
C LEU A 59 15.13 -7.23 2.50
N SER A 60 16.02 -8.02 1.90
CA SER A 60 16.68 -7.70 0.63
C SER A 60 15.96 -8.42 -0.50
N PHE A 61 15.07 -7.74 -1.18
CA PHE A 61 14.30 -8.32 -2.29
C PHE A 61 15.08 -8.30 -3.61
N SER A 62 15.93 -7.29 -3.80
CA SER A 62 16.89 -7.21 -4.92
C SER A 62 18.09 -6.34 -4.53
N ASP A 63 19.10 -6.24 -5.40
CA ASP A 63 20.27 -5.38 -5.18
C ASP A 63 19.90 -3.91 -4.97
N ASN A 64 18.78 -3.48 -5.55
CA ASN A 64 18.31 -2.09 -5.52
C ASN A 64 17.08 -1.87 -4.64
N PHE A 65 16.47 -2.93 -4.07
CA PHE A 65 15.28 -2.79 -3.24
C PHE A 65 15.39 -3.61 -1.95
N SER A 66 15.54 -2.90 -0.85
CA SER A 66 15.47 -3.45 0.49
C SER A 66 14.34 -2.79 1.28
N PHE A 67 13.68 -3.57 2.14
CA PHE A 67 12.63 -3.10 3.01
C PHE A 67 13.02 -3.36 4.47
N SER A 68 13.46 -2.31 5.14
CA SER A 68 13.85 -2.37 6.55
C SER A 68 12.76 -1.75 7.43
N GLY A 69 12.40 -2.42 8.51
CA GLY A 69 11.36 -1.92 9.38
C GLY A 69 11.23 -2.69 10.69
N SER A 70 10.36 -2.18 11.55
CA SER A 70 10.02 -2.82 12.82
C SER A 70 8.83 -3.76 12.64
N VAL A 71 8.94 -4.98 13.13
CA VAL A 71 7.83 -5.94 13.19
C VAL A 71 6.82 -5.44 14.22
N LYS A 72 5.63 -5.08 13.78
CA LYS A 72 4.54 -4.62 14.65
C LYS A 72 3.72 -5.76 15.22
N SER A 73 3.55 -6.82 14.43
CA SER A 73 2.89 -8.04 14.86
C SER A 73 3.43 -9.23 14.09
N ASN A 74 3.43 -10.38 14.74
CA ASN A 74 3.70 -11.70 14.15
C ASN A 74 2.87 -12.71 14.93
N ILE A 75 1.75 -13.14 14.35
CA ILE A 75 0.69 -13.86 15.05
C ILE A 75 0.30 -15.11 14.28
N VAL A 76 0.32 -16.25 14.96
CA VAL A 76 -0.31 -17.48 14.48
C VAL A 76 -1.82 -17.36 14.70
N LYS A 77 -2.59 -17.19 13.62
CA LYS A 77 -4.06 -17.07 13.68
C LYS A 77 -4.75 -18.42 13.71
N TYR A 78 -4.23 -19.37 12.94
CA TYR A 78 -4.71 -20.74 12.86
C TYR A 78 -3.52 -21.68 12.73
N ALA A 79 -3.72 -22.98 12.91
CA ALA A 79 -2.66 -23.98 12.79
C ALA A 79 -1.88 -23.90 11.48
N ASN A 80 -2.53 -23.45 10.40
CA ASN A 80 -1.95 -23.32 9.07
C ASN A 80 -1.77 -21.87 8.61
N LEU A 81 -2.07 -20.85 9.42
CA LEU A 81 -2.00 -19.44 9.03
C LEU A 81 -1.25 -18.59 10.08
N GLN A 82 -0.14 -18.03 9.67
CA GLN A 82 0.61 -17.03 10.43
C GLN A 82 0.63 -15.70 9.64
N THR A 83 0.40 -14.58 10.32
CA THR A 83 0.41 -13.24 9.71
C THR A 83 1.39 -12.35 10.42
N ALA A 84 2.09 -11.52 9.65
CA ALA A 84 3.02 -10.55 10.21
C ALA A 84 2.86 -9.18 9.53
N VAL A 85 3.18 -8.14 10.30
CA VAL A 85 3.16 -6.74 9.85
C VAL A 85 4.48 -6.09 10.19
N VAL A 86 5.14 -5.53 9.19
CA VAL A 86 6.38 -4.76 9.31
C VAL A 86 6.11 -3.33 8.87
N VAL A 87 6.56 -2.35 9.65
CA VAL A 87 6.42 -0.92 9.32
C VAL A 87 7.79 -0.33 9.08
N SER A 88 7.97 0.28 7.92
CA SER A 88 9.24 0.88 7.50
C SER A 88 9.23 2.40 7.65
N PRO A 89 9.99 2.96 8.60
CA PRO A 89 10.17 4.40 8.71
C PRO A 89 10.88 5.00 7.49
N ALA A 90 11.80 4.27 6.87
CA ALA A 90 12.54 4.68 5.68
C ALA A 90 11.62 4.95 4.47
N TYR A 91 10.48 4.27 4.42
CA TYR A 91 9.43 4.46 3.43
C TYR A 91 8.18 5.14 4.03
N SER A 92 8.37 6.21 4.81
CA SER A 92 7.27 7.03 5.36
C SER A 92 6.21 6.22 6.12
N ASN A 93 6.65 5.25 6.91
CA ASN A 93 5.79 4.30 7.65
C ASN A 93 4.93 3.40 6.75
N THR A 94 5.42 3.09 5.56
CA THR A 94 4.81 2.08 4.68
C THR A 94 4.78 0.73 5.37
N ILE A 95 3.69 0.01 5.13
CA ILE A 95 3.39 -1.26 5.78
C ILE A 95 3.66 -2.41 4.81
N PHE A 96 4.44 -3.40 5.22
CA PHE A 96 4.46 -4.72 4.61
C PHE A 96 3.64 -5.67 5.48
N SER A 97 2.46 -6.03 4.98
CA SER A 97 1.59 -7.05 5.58
C SER A 97 1.76 -8.33 4.80
N VAL A 98 2.11 -9.43 5.47
CA VAL A 98 2.37 -10.72 4.84
C VAL A 98 1.77 -11.86 5.65
N SER A 99 1.25 -12.86 4.93
CA SER A 99 0.68 -14.09 5.48
C SER A 99 1.45 -15.30 4.96
N LYS A 100 1.73 -16.23 5.85
CA LYS A 100 2.30 -17.55 5.57
C LYS A 100 1.20 -18.59 5.76
N ILE A 101 0.87 -19.32 4.71
CA ILE A 101 -0.15 -20.37 4.70
C ILE A 101 0.53 -21.69 4.47
N THR A 102 0.36 -22.65 5.39
CA THR A 102 0.78 -24.02 5.20
C THR A 102 -0.38 -24.79 4.55
N MET A 103 -0.13 -25.33 3.37
CA MET A 103 -1.12 -26.09 2.60
C MET A 103 -1.23 -27.54 3.13
N ASN A 104 -2.26 -28.27 2.73
CA ASN A 104 -2.49 -29.64 3.19
C ASN A 104 -1.37 -30.62 2.79
N ASP A 105 -0.65 -30.33 1.70
CA ASP A 105 0.50 -31.10 1.23
C ASP A 105 1.82 -30.70 1.92
N GLY A 106 1.76 -29.83 2.93
CA GLY A 106 2.92 -29.31 3.65
C GLY A 106 3.67 -28.17 2.94
N SER A 107 3.29 -27.80 1.71
CA SER A 107 3.88 -26.67 1.02
C SER A 107 3.50 -25.35 1.68
N ILE A 108 4.38 -24.34 1.52
CA ILE A 108 4.17 -22.99 2.07
C ILE A 108 3.77 -22.05 0.93
N ASN A 109 2.74 -21.25 1.18
CA ASN A 109 2.35 -20.16 0.32
C ASN A 109 2.41 -18.82 1.07
N TYR A 110 3.03 -17.81 0.45
CA TYR A 110 3.10 -16.46 0.97
C TYR A 110 2.22 -15.52 0.16
N LEU A 111 1.44 -14.71 0.86
CA LEU A 111 0.62 -13.65 0.30
C LEU A 111 0.92 -12.36 1.06
N GLY A 112 1.02 -11.22 0.37
CA GLY A 112 1.32 -9.99 1.08
C GLY A 112 1.23 -8.74 0.20
N ARG A 113 1.38 -7.59 0.85
CA ARG A 113 1.36 -6.29 0.18
C ARG A 113 2.25 -5.30 0.92
N ILE A 114 2.97 -4.48 0.14
CA ILE A 114 3.69 -3.31 0.62
C ILE A 114 2.87 -2.10 0.20
N ILE A 115 2.21 -1.44 1.14
CA ILE A 115 1.29 -0.35 0.86
C ILE A 115 1.41 0.79 1.88
N ASN A 116 1.14 2.01 1.38
CA ASN A 116 0.90 3.19 2.20
C ASN A 116 -0.28 3.96 1.60
N LYS A 117 -1.31 4.21 2.40
CA LYS A 117 -2.53 4.91 1.95
C LYS A 117 -2.30 6.33 1.42
N SER A 118 -1.18 6.94 1.77
CA SER A 118 -0.81 8.30 1.34
C SER A 118 -0.16 8.32 -0.05
N TYR A 119 0.16 7.15 -0.62
CA TYR A 119 0.81 7.02 -1.92
C TYR A 119 -0.04 6.22 -2.88
N PHE A 120 0.12 6.52 -4.19
CA PHE A 120 -0.66 5.90 -5.25
C PHE A 120 -0.23 4.45 -5.54
N ASP A 121 1.06 4.15 -5.38
CA ASP A 121 1.65 2.88 -5.73
C ASP A 121 2.09 2.07 -4.51
N GLY A 122 2.19 0.77 -4.71
CA GLY A 122 2.64 -0.23 -3.75
C GLY A 122 3.07 -1.49 -4.48
N PHE A 123 3.27 -2.58 -3.73
CA PHE A 123 3.58 -3.89 -4.28
C PHE A 123 2.64 -4.95 -3.74
N GLU A 124 2.28 -5.91 -4.58
CA GLU A 124 1.60 -7.13 -4.19
C GLU A 124 2.53 -8.32 -4.39
N LEU A 125 2.64 -9.16 -3.36
CA LEU A 125 3.42 -10.40 -3.40
C LEU A 125 2.62 -11.49 -4.09
N LYS A 126 3.14 -12.01 -5.20
CA LYS A 126 2.53 -13.08 -6.00
C LYS A 126 3.54 -14.15 -6.37
N LYS A 127 3.06 -15.38 -6.55
CA LYS A 127 3.80 -16.44 -7.21
C LYS A 127 3.63 -16.32 -8.73
N ASN A 128 4.73 -16.36 -9.48
CA ASN A 128 4.69 -16.39 -10.93
C ASN A 128 4.37 -17.82 -11.44
N ALA A 129 4.20 -17.97 -12.76
CA ALA A 129 3.88 -19.26 -13.38
C ALA A 129 4.94 -20.36 -13.15
N VAL A 130 6.18 -19.99 -12.85
CA VAL A 130 7.29 -20.92 -12.56
C VAL A 130 7.39 -21.25 -11.06
N GLY A 131 6.56 -20.61 -10.22
CA GLY A 131 6.52 -20.85 -8.78
C GLY A 131 7.41 -19.94 -7.94
N ASN A 132 8.09 -18.96 -8.54
CA ASN A 132 8.89 -17.98 -7.82
C ASN A 132 8.06 -16.80 -7.34
N TYR A 133 8.40 -16.26 -6.17
CA TYR A 133 7.73 -15.07 -5.64
C TYR A 133 8.24 -13.81 -6.31
N GLN A 134 7.32 -12.88 -6.53
CA GLN A 134 7.59 -11.56 -7.06
C GLN A 134 6.73 -10.51 -6.33
N LEU A 135 7.32 -9.36 -6.06
CA LEU A 135 6.60 -8.15 -5.72
C LEU A 135 6.21 -7.47 -7.03
N ILE A 136 4.92 -7.43 -7.31
CA ILE A 136 4.37 -6.80 -8.53
C ILE A 136 3.83 -5.44 -8.13
N LYS A 137 4.26 -4.40 -8.85
CA LYS A 137 3.77 -3.04 -8.62
C LYS A 137 2.25 -2.96 -8.84
N MET A 138 1.57 -2.22 -7.99
CA MET A 138 0.12 -2.08 -8.01
C MET A 138 -0.31 -0.66 -7.62
N GLU A 139 -1.52 -0.28 -8.01
CA GLU A 139 -2.18 0.94 -7.56
C GLU A 139 -2.87 0.69 -6.22
N THR A 140 -2.52 1.47 -5.19
CA THR A 140 -3.07 1.29 -3.84
C THR A 140 -4.56 1.55 -3.77
N ASP A 141 -5.08 2.49 -4.58
CA ASP A 141 -6.50 2.86 -4.60
C ASP A 141 -7.42 1.74 -5.10
N ARG A 142 -6.88 0.77 -5.86
CA ARG A 142 -7.63 -0.43 -6.27
C ARG A 142 -7.87 -1.41 -5.13
N VAL A 143 -7.09 -1.30 -4.06
CA VAL A 143 -7.10 -2.27 -2.95
C VAL A 143 -7.64 -1.66 -1.67
N ILE A 144 -7.34 -0.39 -1.44
CA ILE A 144 -7.89 0.38 -0.33
C ILE A 144 -9.16 1.06 -0.85
N GLN A 145 -10.28 0.38 -0.73
CA GLN A 145 -11.57 1.03 -0.94
C GLN A 145 -11.76 2.04 0.19
N ASP A 146 -11.79 3.32 -0.15
CA ASP A 146 -12.30 4.31 0.78
C ASP A 146 -13.73 3.92 1.15
N CYS A 147 -13.98 3.64 2.42
CA CYS A 147 -15.33 3.57 2.95
C CYS A 147 -15.93 4.97 2.76
N LYS A 148 -16.56 5.21 1.62
CA LYS A 148 -17.45 6.35 1.48
C LYS A 148 -18.56 6.14 2.51
N GLN A 149 -18.56 6.98 3.54
CA GLN A 149 -19.70 7.07 4.45
C GLN A 149 -20.93 7.37 3.59
N LEU A 150 -21.89 6.46 3.64
CA LEU A 150 -23.26 6.65 3.15
C LEU A 150 -23.95 7.67 4.02
#